data_f079a8e1082fa57a3653d0abc6db528d
#
_entry.id   f079a8e1082fa57a3653d0abc6db528d
#
_cell.length_a   1.000
_cell.length_b   1.000
_cell.length_c   1.000
_cell.angle_alpha   90.00
_cell.angle_beta   90.00
_cell.angle_gamma   90.00
#
_symmetry.space_group_name_H-M   'P 1'
#
loop_
_entity.id
_entity.type
_entity.pdbx_description
1 polymer ?
#
loop_
_entity_poly.entity_id
_entity_poly.type
_entity_poly.pdbx_seq_one_letter_code
_entity_poly.pdbx_strand_id
1 'polypeptide(L)'
;MTLPDVSRFAATLRGIRLSLALALAPLAAIAAQPSPHIVMVTPRGMHEAEFAFLSYFRQRGVEVRLTLLEYDQPLLLQSRIRTLRPDLVYTWGTPASLAVLGQFTQRTHSPGISDIPVVFAEVADPVGSHLLPRLSVHGPNVTGVIHIAPMAAQLAALRTFRPLRKIGYLANPAEPNTLTTVAELQRAAKREPFELVKRALPLHDGFPSAADIDPLVHELADAGIDMLYVEPSTFLASTHRDVLMNAALKWRVPTFCTTQSIVRKSGCLMGLVSDEADVGRLAAAKAYAILHDGVAPANIPVEFVHRYTLIANFDTALRLDIELPLALLDVAQPSHSRPLPP
;
A
#
# COMPACT_ATOMS: atom_id res chain seq x y z
N MET A 1 -34.69 -8.78 99.92
CA MET A 1 -33.75 -8.19 99.03
C MET A 1 -34.50 -7.92 97.73
N THR A 2 -34.73 -6.72 97.52
CA THR A 2 -35.69 -6.07 96.64
C THR A 2 -35.29 -6.12 95.13
N LEU A 3 -36.24 -6.59 94.35
CA LEU A 3 -36.22 -6.40 92.89
C LEU A 3 -36.69 -4.94 92.58
N PRO A 4 -36.07 -4.20 91.70
CA PRO A 4 -36.64 -2.98 91.19
C PRO A 4 -37.40 -3.20 89.88
N ASP A 5 -38.50 -2.58 89.89
CA ASP A 5 -39.53 -2.10 89.04
C ASP A 5 -39.19 -1.99 87.47
N VAL A 6 -40.04 -2.67 86.68
CA VAL A 6 -40.04 -2.58 85.19
C VAL A 6 -41.29 -1.81 84.77
N SER A 7 -41.22 -0.52 84.87
CA SER A 7 -42.23 0.33 84.24
C SER A 7 -41.58 1.59 83.69
N ARG A 8 -41.69 1.74 82.36
CA ARG A 8 -41.47 2.94 81.51
C ARG A 8 -40.40 2.76 80.45
N PHE A 9 -40.83 2.30 79.31
CA PHE A 9 -40.33 2.84 78.01
C PHE A 9 -41.38 2.52 76.93
N ALA A 10 -42.43 3.31 76.91
CA ALA A 10 -43.24 3.47 75.73
C ALA A 10 -42.89 4.81 75.14
N ALA A 11 -42.16 4.79 74.06
CA ALA A 11 -41.93 5.98 73.24
C ALA A 11 -41.62 5.63 71.80
N THR A 12 -42.57 5.88 70.93
CA THR A 12 -42.45 6.45 69.58
C THR A 12 -41.68 5.66 68.55
N LEU A 13 -42.34 4.70 67.89
CA LEU A 13 -42.01 4.36 66.48
C LEU A 13 -42.65 5.44 65.61
N ARG A 14 -41.82 6.45 65.25
CA ARG A 14 -42.10 7.34 64.13
C ARG A 14 -41.55 6.67 62.84
N GLY A 15 -42.51 6.43 61.96
CA GLY A 15 -42.25 5.79 60.66
C GLY A 15 -41.26 6.54 59.81
N ILE A 16 -40.14 5.87 59.44
CA ILE A 16 -39.27 6.26 58.37
C ILE A 16 -39.87 5.63 57.12
N ARG A 17 -40.60 6.44 56.33
CA ARG A 17 -40.98 6.10 54.98
C ARG A 17 -39.66 6.27 54.11
N LEU A 18 -39.00 5.18 53.87
CA LEU A 18 -37.89 5.15 52.91
C LEU A 18 -38.50 5.25 51.50
N SER A 19 -38.56 6.47 50.95
CA SER A 19 -38.93 6.70 49.55
C SER A 19 -37.75 6.24 48.66
N LEU A 20 -37.84 5.03 48.11
CA LEU A 20 -36.96 4.53 47.07
C LEU A 20 -37.27 5.27 45.76
N ALA A 21 -36.67 6.43 45.58
CA ALA A 21 -36.70 7.11 44.29
C ALA A 21 -35.79 6.34 43.32
N LEU A 22 -36.44 5.47 42.54
CA LEU A 22 -35.79 4.78 41.41
C LEU A 22 -35.45 5.86 40.37
N ALA A 23 -34.20 6.34 40.37
CA ALA A 23 -33.68 7.23 39.33
C ALA A 23 -33.61 6.44 38.04
N LEU A 24 -34.63 6.51 37.19
CA LEU A 24 -34.55 6.17 35.77
C LEU A 24 -33.55 7.18 35.13
N ALA A 25 -32.29 6.82 35.13
CA ALA A 25 -31.33 7.46 34.20
C ALA A 25 -31.85 7.21 32.77
N PRO A 26 -32.08 8.22 31.95
CA PRO A 26 -32.37 7.97 30.55
C PRO A 26 -31.20 7.18 29.96
N LEU A 27 -31.46 5.96 29.49
CA LEU A 27 -30.58 5.30 28.54
C LEU A 27 -30.55 6.25 27.34
N ALA A 28 -29.52 7.10 27.29
CA ALA A 28 -29.21 7.82 26.06
C ALA A 28 -29.01 6.74 24.99
N ALA A 29 -29.98 6.60 24.10
CA ALA A 29 -29.85 5.79 22.92
C ALA A 29 -28.58 6.32 22.24
N ILE A 30 -27.51 5.53 22.29
CA ILE A 30 -26.31 5.80 21.47
C ILE A 30 -26.84 5.72 20.05
N ALA A 31 -27.14 6.89 19.48
CA ALA A 31 -27.52 6.97 18.07
C ALA A 31 -26.37 6.31 17.30
N ALA A 32 -26.66 5.18 16.66
CA ALA A 32 -25.70 4.49 15.83
C ALA A 32 -25.18 5.52 14.81
N GLN A 33 -23.91 5.84 14.88
CA GLN A 33 -23.30 6.74 13.91
C GLN A 33 -23.50 6.13 12.52
N PRO A 34 -23.95 6.90 11.53
CA PRO A 34 -24.14 6.37 10.19
C PRO A 34 -22.83 5.77 9.71
N SER A 35 -22.90 4.56 9.12
CA SER A 35 -21.73 3.87 8.58
C SER A 35 -21.01 4.76 7.59
N PRO A 36 -19.71 5.07 7.78
CA PRO A 36 -18.98 5.95 6.89
C PRO A 36 -18.93 5.38 5.48
N HIS A 37 -19.11 6.24 4.49
CA HIS A 37 -19.02 5.87 3.07
C HIS A 37 -17.60 6.03 2.57
N ILE A 38 -16.95 4.94 2.22
CA ILE A 38 -15.62 4.92 1.63
C ILE A 38 -15.72 4.54 0.15
N VAL A 39 -15.14 5.38 -0.71
CA VAL A 39 -14.89 5.04 -2.11
C VAL A 39 -13.46 4.53 -2.23
N MET A 40 -13.29 3.28 -2.69
CA MET A 40 -11.98 2.72 -3.03
C MET A 40 -11.74 2.79 -4.54
N VAL A 41 -10.61 3.35 -4.93
CA VAL A 41 -10.16 3.42 -6.33
C VAL A 41 -8.97 2.49 -6.52
N THR A 42 -9.17 1.42 -7.28
CA THR A 42 -8.16 0.37 -7.51
C THR A 42 -8.00 0.07 -9.00
N PRO A 43 -6.87 -0.46 -9.48
CA PRO A 43 -6.70 -0.78 -10.90
C PRO A 43 -7.51 -2.00 -11.36
N ARG A 44 -7.83 -2.91 -10.45
CA ARG A 44 -8.60 -4.13 -10.73
C ARG A 44 -9.07 -4.80 -9.42
N GLY A 45 -10.27 -4.51 -9.00
CA GLY A 45 -10.88 -5.14 -7.83
C GLY A 45 -10.10 -4.92 -6.52
N MET A 46 -10.38 -5.76 -5.53
CA MET A 46 -9.77 -5.70 -4.20
C MET A 46 -8.69 -6.79 -4.07
N HIS A 47 -7.60 -6.43 -3.41
CA HIS A 47 -6.47 -7.30 -3.09
C HIS A 47 -6.24 -7.39 -1.58
N GLU A 48 -5.12 -7.91 -1.17
CA GLU A 48 -4.80 -8.16 0.23
C GLU A 48 -4.79 -6.88 1.08
N ALA A 49 -4.32 -5.77 0.52
CA ALA A 49 -4.33 -4.48 1.20
C ALA A 49 -5.75 -3.99 1.50
N GLU A 50 -6.68 -4.06 0.52
CA GLU A 50 -8.07 -3.61 0.69
C GLU A 50 -8.84 -4.53 1.64
N PHE A 51 -8.62 -5.84 1.58
CA PHE A 51 -9.21 -6.78 2.54
C PHE A 51 -8.72 -6.52 3.96
N ALA A 52 -7.43 -6.26 4.15
CA ALA A 52 -6.86 -5.91 5.45
C ALA A 52 -7.38 -4.56 5.95
N PHE A 53 -7.54 -3.58 5.06
CA PHE A 53 -8.15 -2.28 5.35
C PHE A 53 -9.56 -2.45 5.92
N LEU A 54 -10.44 -3.18 5.23
CA LEU A 54 -11.82 -3.41 5.68
C LEU A 54 -11.87 -4.25 6.96
N SER A 55 -10.96 -5.23 7.11
CA SER A 55 -10.86 -6.05 8.32
C SER A 55 -10.51 -5.20 9.55
N TYR A 56 -9.69 -4.15 9.40
CA TYR A 56 -9.34 -3.23 10.48
C TYR A 56 -10.57 -2.52 11.07
N PHE A 57 -11.49 -2.05 10.22
CA PHE A 57 -12.75 -1.42 10.64
C PHE A 57 -13.67 -2.44 11.30
N ARG A 58 -13.84 -3.62 10.69
CA ARG A 58 -14.68 -4.69 11.23
C ARG A 58 -14.24 -5.14 12.62
N GLN A 59 -12.92 -5.28 12.84
CA GLN A 59 -12.36 -5.65 14.16
C GLN A 59 -12.64 -4.60 15.25
N ARG A 60 -12.97 -3.37 14.87
CA ARG A 60 -13.34 -2.27 15.78
C ARG A 60 -14.84 -2.04 15.86
N GLY A 61 -15.64 -2.95 15.29
CA GLY A 61 -17.10 -2.85 15.31
C GLY A 61 -17.67 -1.72 14.44
N VAL A 62 -16.86 -1.17 13.51
CA VAL A 62 -17.30 -0.10 12.60
C VAL A 62 -17.70 -0.71 11.27
N GLU A 63 -18.96 -0.59 10.91
CA GLU A 63 -19.47 -0.93 9.58
C GLU A 63 -19.14 0.19 8.60
N VAL A 64 -18.67 -0.18 7.42
CA VAL A 64 -18.29 0.73 6.33
C VAL A 64 -19.19 0.47 5.13
N ARG A 65 -19.82 1.52 4.61
CA ARG A 65 -20.45 1.48 3.28
C ARG A 65 -19.37 1.65 2.23
N LEU A 66 -19.13 0.62 1.42
CA LEU A 66 -18.08 0.59 0.41
C LEU A 66 -18.64 0.82 -0.99
N THR A 67 -17.98 1.67 -1.77
CA THR A 67 -18.11 1.73 -3.23
C THR A 67 -16.75 1.50 -3.87
N LEU A 68 -16.65 0.49 -4.72
CA LEU A 68 -15.43 0.19 -5.48
C LEU A 68 -15.52 0.86 -6.85
N LEU A 69 -14.49 1.62 -7.21
CA LEU A 69 -14.30 2.18 -8.55
C LEU A 69 -13.01 1.60 -9.13
N GLU A 70 -13.10 1.01 -10.30
CA GLU A 70 -11.91 0.60 -11.04
C GLU A 70 -11.27 1.81 -11.73
N TYR A 71 -9.94 1.82 -11.75
CA TYR A 71 -9.16 2.86 -12.43
C TYR A 71 -9.05 2.54 -13.93
N ASP A 72 -10.18 2.52 -14.62
CA ASP A 72 -10.31 2.27 -16.05
C ASP A 72 -10.64 3.55 -16.84
N GLN A 73 -11.27 4.54 -16.19
CA GLN A 73 -11.72 5.78 -16.79
C GLN A 73 -11.26 7.01 -15.98
N PRO A 74 -9.96 7.36 -16.01
CA PRO A 74 -9.42 8.42 -15.15
C PRO A 74 -10.07 9.78 -15.35
N LEU A 75 -10.50 10.12 -16.55
CA LEU A 75 -11.15 11.42 -16.86
C LEU A 75 -12.51 11.61 -16.17
N LEU A 76 -13.23 10.53 -15.89
CA LEU A 76 -14.55 10.57 -15.25
C LEU A 76 -14.49 10.33 -13.74
N LEU A 77 -13.33 9.92 -13.22
CA LEU A 77 -13.17 9.45 -11.86
C LEU A 77 -13.55 10.50 -10.81
N GLN A 78 -13.06 11.73 -10.95
CA GLN A 78 -13.34 12.81 -10.00
C GLN A 78 -14.81 13.19 -9.97
N SER A 79 -15.49 13.24 -11.15
CA SER A 79 -16.92 13.54 -11.22
C SER A 79 -17.76 12.43 -10.58
N ARG A 80 -17.39 11.16 -10.78
CA ARG A 80 -18.04 10.01 -10.12
C ARG A 80 -17.88 10.09 -8.60
N ILE A 81 -16.67 10.37 -8.09
CA ILE A 81 -16.42 10.52 -6.66
C ILE A 81 -17.28 11.66 -6.08
N ARG A 82 -17.32 12.83 -6.72
CA ARG A 82 -18.14 13.96 -6.25
C ARG A 82 -19.64 13.63 -6.23
N THR A 83 -20.13 12.87 -7.20
CA THR A 83 -21.53 12.41 -7.24
C THR A 83 -21.85 11.46 -6.07
N LEU A 84 -20.93 10.58 -5.73
CA LEU A 84 -21.07 9.60 -4.64
C LEU A 84 -21.01 10.25 -3.25
N ARG A 85 -20.40 11.42 -3.12
CA ARG A 85 -20.21 12.17 -1.85
C ARG A 85 -19.72 11.26 -0.71
N PRO A 86 -18.57 10.59 -0.86
CA PRO A 86 -18.05 9.74 0.21
C PRO A 86 -17.49 10.58 1.36
N ASP A 87 -17.39 9.96 2.53
CA ASP A 87 -16.73 10.54 3.69
C ASP A 87 -15.19 10.44 3.57
N LEU A 88 -14.69 9.48 2.77
CA LEU A 88 -13.29 9.26 2.52
C LEU A 88 -13.07 8.55 1.17
N VAL A 89 -11.98 8.90 0.49
CA VAL A 89 -11.49 8.18 -0.69
C VAL A 89 -10.21 7.44 -0.33
N TYR A 90 -10.18 6.14 -0.59
CA TYR A 90 -8.96 5.33 -0.60
C TYR A 90 -8.47 5.19 -2.04
N THR A 91 -7.17 5.32 -2.28
CA THR A 91 -6.59 5.12 -3.61
C THR A 91 -5.44 4.12 -3.57
N TRP A 92 -5.40 3.20 -4.54
CA TRP A 92 -4.33 2.22 -4.68
C TRP A 92 -3.37 2.60 -5.80
N GLY A 93 -2.11 2.81 -5.44
CA GLY A 93 -1.03 3.10 -6.40
C GLY A 93 -0.99 4.54 -6.89
N THR A 94 0.13 4.90 -7.51
CA THR A 94 0.41 6.26 -7.97
C THR A 94 -0.58 6.77 -9.04
N PRO A 95 -0.95 5.98 -10.08
CA PRO A 95 -1.85 6.46 -11.12
C PRO A 95 -3.24 6.83 -10.58
N ALA A 96 -3.85 5.97 -9.75
CA ALA A 96 -5.16 6.24 -9.16
C ALA A 96 -5.10 7.47 -8.22
N SER A 97 -4.04 7.59 -7.44
CA SER A 97 -3.85 8.73 -6.53
C SER A 97 -3.70 10.04 -7.30
N LEU A 98 -2.95 10.06 -8.40
CA LEU A 98 -2.82 11.24 -9.27
C LEU A 98 -4.12 11.59 -9.99
N ALA A 99 -4.91 10.61 -10.44
CA ALA A 99 -6.19 10.85 -11.07
C ALA A 99 -7.22 11.47 -10.09
N VAL A 100 -7.15 11.10 -8.81
CA VAL A 100 -8.02 11.65 -7.76
C VAL A 100 -7.55 13.02 -7.29
N LEU A 101 -6.27 13.15 -6.93
CA LEU A 101 -5.71 14.35 -6.29
C LEU A 101 -5.15 15.38 -7.27
N GLY A 102 -4.80 14.97 -8.49
CA GLY A 102 -4.00 15.76 -9.42
C GLY A 102 -2.55 15.91 -8.99
N GLN A 103 -1.68 16.33 -9.89
CA GLN A 103 -0.30 16.72 -9.55
C GLN A 103 -0.30 18.02 -8.74
N PHE A 104 0.45 18.11 -7.65
CA PHE A 104 0.48 19.32 -6.82
C PHE A 104 0.95 20.57 -7.59
N THR A 105 1.82 20.37 -8.59
CA THR A 105 2.34 21.45 -9.45
C THR A 105 1.29 22.00 -10.41
N GLN A 106 0.20 21.28 -10.65
CA GLN A 106 -0.86 21.63 -11.61
C GLN A 106 -2.22 21.92 -10.97
N ARG A 107 -2.33 21.86 -9.64
CA ARG A 107 -3.62 22.01 -8.91
C ARG A 107 -4.31 23.36 -9.11
N THR A 108 -3.56 24.39 -9.47
CA THR A 108 -4.14 25.71 -9.82
C THR A 108 -4.92 25.69 -11.13
N HIS A 109 -4.58 24.79 -12.06
CA HIS A 109 -5.20 24.69 -13.40
C HIS A 109 -6.16 23.49 -13.52
N SER A 110 -5.89 22.43 -12.77
CA SER A 110 -6.69 21.20 -12.73
C SER A 110 -6.80 20.72 -11.29
N PRO A 111 -7.71 21.30 -10.50
CA PRO A 111 -7.89 20.91 -9.12
C PRO A 111 -8.44 19.49 -9.03
N GLY A 112 -7.72 18.61 -8.36
CA GLY A 112 -8.20 17.30 -7.98
C GLY A 112 -9.31 17.36 -6.90
N ILE A 113 -9.57 16.24 -6.26
CA ILE A 113 -10.40 16.20 -5.05
C ILE A 113 -9.63 16.87 -3.91
N SER A 114 -10.16 17.97 -3.40
CA SER A 114 -9.53 18.79 -2.34
C SER A 114 -10.40 18.97 -1.10
N ASP A 115 -11.67 18.63 -1.21
CA ASP A 115 -12.74 18.80 -0.22
C ASP A 115 -13.14 17.49 0.48
N ILE A 116 -12.65 16.36 -0.01
CA ILE A 116 -12.91 15.03 0.56
C ILE A 116 -11.56 14.47 1.05
N PRO A 117 -11.50 13.87 2.26
CA PRO A 117 -10.29 13.18 2.74
C PRO A 117 -9.83 12.07 1.81
N VAL A 118 -8.54 12.01 1.54
CA VAL A 118 -7.92 10.96 0.71
C VAL A 118 -6.82 10.25 1.49
N VAL A 119 -6.88 8.92 1.52
CA VAL A 119 -5.81 8.06 2.03
C VAL A 119 -5.28 7.22 0.88
N PHE A 120 -4.04 7.46 0.48
CA PHE A 120 -3.39 6.63 -0.52
C PHE A 120 -2.65 5.45 0.10
N ALA A 121 -2.63 4.34 -0.60
CA ALA A 121 -1.83 3.15 -0.31
C ALA A 121 -1.07 2.71 -1.57
N GLU A 122 -0.04 1.88 -1.41
CA GLU A 122 0.75 1.33 -2.53
C GLU A 122 1.35 2.42 -3.45
N VAL A 123 1.63 3.61 -2.91
CA VAL A 123 2.39 4.66 -3.60
C VAL A 123 3.86 4.54 -3.23
N ALA A 124 4.71 4.37 -4.23
CA ALA A 124 6.14 4.15 -4.02
C ALA A 124 6.89 5.44 -3.68
N ASP A 125 6.64 6.48 -4.47
CA ASP A 125 7.29 7.79 -4.31
C ASP A 125 6.28 8.92 -4.55
N PRO A 126 5.60 9.37 -3.51
CA PRO A 126 4.61 10.43 -3.64
C PRO A 126 5.22 11.80 -3.96
N VAL A 127 6.49 12.02 -3.67
CA VAL A 127 7.19 13.29 -3.96
C VAL A 127 7.70 13.31 -5.39
N GLY A 128 8.40 12.27 -5.81
CA GLY A 128 8.92 12.16 -7.17
C GLY A 128 7.83 12.03 -8.24
N SER A 129 6.69 11.44 -7.89
CA SER A 129 5.51 11.40 -8.77
C SER A 129 4.71 12.71 -8.81
N HIS A 130 5.17 13.74 -8.12
CA HIS A 130 4.45 15.03 -7.97
C HIS A 130 3.04 14.91 -7.34
N LEU A 131 2.78 13.84 -6.61
CA LEU A 131 1.56 13.70 -5.82
C LEU A 131 1.57 14.66 -4.63
N LEU A 132 2.73 14.77 -3.97
CA LEU A 132 2.97 15.63 -2.81
C LEU A 132 4.20 16.53 -3.03
N PRO A 133 4.20 17.76 -2.47
CA PRO A 133 5.39 18.62 -2.53
C PRO A 133 6.54 18.09 -1.65
N ARG A 134 6.22 17.53 -0.51
CA ARG A 134 7.14 16.93 0.48
C ARG A 134 6.35 16.00 1.39
N LEU A 135 7.01 15.01 2.02
CA LEU A 135 6.35 14.10 2.97
C LEU A 135 5.84 14.84 4.23
N SER A 136 6.52 15.90 4.65
CA SER A 136 6.12 16.73 5.80
C SER A 136 5.07 17.80 5.47
N VAL A 137 4.75 18.01 4.18
CA VAL A 137 3.76 18.99 3.70
C VAL A 137 2.97 18.33 2.56
N HIS A 138 1.90 17.65 2.91
CA HIS A 138 1.16 16.81 1.96
C HIS A 138 -0.22 17.36 1.57
N GLY A 139 -0.61 18.51 2.10
CA GLY A 139 -1.89 19.17 1.79
C GLY A 139 -2.97 18.92 2.85
N PRO A 140 -4.08 19.66 2.80
CA PRO A 140 -5.07 19.67 3.87
C PRO A 140 -5.93 18.41 3.93
N ASN A 141 -6.11 17.72 2.82
CA ASN A 141 -7.06 16.62 2.69
C ASN A 141 -6.43 15.25 2.37
N VAL A 142 -5.11 15.12 2.40
CA VAL A 142 -4.43 13.88 1.99
C VAL A 142 -3.43 13.38 3.03
N THR A 143 -3.42 12.07 3.23
CA THR A 143 -2.37 11.30 3.91
C THR A 143 -2.20 9.94 3.21
N GLY A 144 -1.28 9.11 3.66
CA GLY A 144 -1.13 7.78 3.06
C GLY A 144 0.07 6.99 3.54
N VAL A 145 0.31 5.89 2.82
CA VAL A 145 1.30 4.86 3.15
C VAL A 145 2.23 4.62 1.96
N ILE A 146 3.53 4.70 2.20
CA ILE A 146 4.59 4.35 1.25
C ILE A 146 5.02 2.90 1.54
N HIS A 147 4.93 2.04 0.53
CA HIS A 147 5.14 0.60 0.70
C HIS A 147 6.56 0.12 0.33
N ILE A 148 7.34 0.93 -0.36
CA ILE A 148 8.65 0.56 -0.91
C ILE A 148 9.75 0.69 0.14
N ALA A 149 10.62 -0.32 0.20
CA ALA A 149 11.84 -0.25 0.98
C ALA A 149 12.79 0.84 0.41
N PRO A 150 13.53 1.55 1.27
CA PRO A 150 14.52 2.50 0.78
C PRO A 150 15.54 1.85 -0.17
N MET A 151 15.96 2.56 -1.22
CA MET A 151 16.90 2.03 -2.24
C MET A 151 18.17 1.42 -1.63
N ALA A 152 18.72 2.03 -0.58
CA ALA A 152 19.88 1.49 0.11
C ALA A 152 19.64 0.09 0.70
N ALA A 153 18.45 -0.16 1.26
CA ALA A 153 18.07 -1.47 1.79
C ALA A 153 17.87 -2.49 0.67
N GLN A 154 17.29 -2.07 -0.45
CA GLN A 154 17.10 -2.92 -1.63
C GLN A 154 18.44 -3.34 -2.24
N LEU A 155 19.39 -2.42 -2.37
CA LEU A 155 20.73 -2.72 -2.87
C LEU A 155 21.51 -3.61 -1.88
N ALA A 156 21.31 -3.43 -0.56
CA ALA A 156 21.88 -4.32 0.43
C ALA A 156 21.32 -5.75 0.27
N ALA A 157 20.01 -5.88 0.05
CA ALA A 157 19.39 -7.18 -0.22
C ALA A 157 19.90 -7.81 -1.52
N LEU A 158 20.05 -7.03 -2.59
CA LEU A 158 20.60 -7.50 -3.86
C LEU A 158 22.03 -8.08 -3.69
N ARG A 159 22.87 -7.46 -2.86
CA ARG A 159 24.24 -7.94 -2.57
C ARG A 159 24.30 -9.29 -1.86
N THR A 160 23.23 -9.69 -1.17
CA THR A 160 23.17 -11.04 -0.55
C THR A 160 23.09 -12.16 -1.58
N PHE A 161 22.62 -11.84 -2.80
CA PHE A 161 22.50 -12.81 -3.87
C PHE A 161 23.86 -13.14 -4.49
N ARG A 162 24.53 -12.14 -5.08
CA ARG A 162 25.88 -12.24 -5.63
C ARG A 162 26.43 -10.84 -5.95
N PRO A 163 27.74 -10.68 -6.18
CA PRO A 163 28.27 -9.44 -6.75
C PRO A 163 27.63 -9.17 -8.10
N LEU A 164 27.00 -8.03 -8.26
CA LEU A 164 26.34 -7.61 -9.49
C LEU A 164 27.26 -6.63 -10.23
N ARG A 165 27.45 -6.83 -11.54
CA ARG A 165 28.19 -5.92 -12.41
C ARG A 165 27.27 -5.10 -13.30
N LYS A 166 26.13 -5.69 -13.72
CA LYS A 166 25.16 -5.04 -14.57
C LYS A 166 23.74 -5.26 -14.05
N ILE A 167 23.06 -4.20 -13.70
CA ILE A 167 21.64 -4.23 -13.33
C ILE A 167 20.84 -3.73 -14.53
N GLY A 168 19.93 -4.56 -15.01
CA GLY A 168 18.97 -4.20 -16.04
C GLY A 168 17.76 -3.47 -15.45
N TYR A 169 17.21 -2.55 -16.20
CA TYR A 169 16.01 -1.83 -15.84
C TYR A 169 15.12 -1.57 -17.05
N LEU A 170 13.85 -1.98 -16.96
CA LEU A 170 12.83 -1.71 -17.97
C LEU A 170 11.95 -0.56 -17.49
N ALA A 171 12.13 0.61 -18.09
CA ALA A 171 11.40 1.82 -17.72
C ALA A 171 10.01 1.88 -18.39
N ASN A 172 9.02 2.33 -17.68
CA ASN A 172 7.71 2.72 -18.22
C ASN A 172 7.59 4.26 -18.23
N PRO A 173 7.81 4.95 -19.37
CA PRO A 173 7.75 6.41 -19.41
C PRO A 173 6.36 7.01 -19.12
N ALA A 174 5.30 6.21 -19.18
CA ALA A 174 3.96 6.64 -18.84
C ALA A 174 3.71 6.73 -17.32
N GLU A 175 4.62 6.17 -16.48
CA GLU A 175 4.52 6.22 -15.03
C GLU A 175 5.54 7.20 -14.42
N PRO A 176 5.10 8.24 -13.70
CA PRO A 176 6.01 9.27 -13.15
C PRO A 176 7.07 8.74 -12.18
N ASN A 177 6.76 7.69 -11.40
CA ASN A 177 7.68 7.06 -10.47
C ASN A 177 8.90 6.42 -11.17
N THR A 178 8.78 6.00 -12.43
CA THR A 178 9.90 5.50 -13.23
C THR A 178 11.08 6.47 -13.30
N LEU A 179 10.81 7.76 -13.48
CA LEU A 179 11.87 8.78 -13.55
C LEU A 179 12.66 8.88 -12.25
N THR A 180 11.98 8.80 -11.12
CA THR A 180 12.61 8.85 -9.79
C THR A 180 13.43 7.58 -9.55
N THR A 181 12.87 6.40 -9.82
CA THR A 181 13.58 5.12 -9.67
C THR A 181 14.85 5.07 -10.53
N VAL A 182 14.75 5.50 -11.79
CA VAL A 182 15.93 5.61 -12.68
C VAL A 182 17.00 6.53 -12.09
N ALA A 183 16.59 7.71 -11.60
CA ALA A 183 17.52 8.67 -11.00
C ALA A 183 18.18 8.13 -9.72
N GLU A 184 17.46 7.36 -8.91
CA GLU A 184 18.00 6.71 -7.72
C GLU A 184 19.00 5.60 -8.08
N LEU A 185 18.66 4.71 -9.02
CA LEU A 185 19.56 3.67 -9.52
C LEU A 185 20.80 4.26 -10.17
N GLN A 186 20.67 5.34 -10.95
CA GLN A 186 21.82 6.05 -11.53
C GLN A 186 22.72 6.68 -10.48
N ARG A 187 22.14 7.25 -9.41
CA ARG A 187 22.94 7.78 -8.29
C ARG A 187 23.64 6.65 -7.53
N ALA A 188 22.98 5.51 -7.38
CA ALA A 188 23.58 4.32 -6.77
C ALA A 188 24.72 3.77 -7.62
N ALA A 189 24.58 3.64 -8.94
CA ALA A 189 25.61 3.18 -9.88
C ALA A 189 26.88 4.06 -9.88
N LYS A 190 26.78 5.33 -9.45
CA LYS A 190 27.97 6.20 -9.26
C LYS A 190 28.76 5.89 -7.98
N ARG A 191 28.17 5.18 -7.03
CA ARG A 191 28.72 4.91 -5.69
C ARG A 191 29.02 3.41 -5.49
N GLU A 192 28.34 2.57 -6.22
CA GLU A 192 28.39 1.12 -6.16
C GLU A 192 29.03 0.56 -7.44
N PRO A 193 29.71 -0.59 -7.40
CA PRO A 193 30.45 -1.14 -8.56
C PRO A 193 29.53 -1.88 -9.54
N PHE A 194 28.43 -1.25 -10.00
CA PHE A 194 27.58 -1.81 -11.05
C PHE A 194 27.25 -0.79 -12.14
N GLU A 195 27.03 -1.29 -13.36
CA GLU A 195 26.50 -0.55 -14.49
C GLU A 195 24.97 -0.68 -14.53
N LEU A 196 24.24 0.41 -14.80
CA LEU A 196 22.81 0.40 -15.06
C LEU A 196 22.53 0.32 -16.56
N VAL A 197 22.02 -0.82 -17.03
CA VAL A 197 21.58 -1.03 -18.41
C VAL A 197 20.08 -0.78 -18.50
N LYS A 198 19.69 0.30 -19.18
CA LYS A 198 18.30 0.72 -19.26
C LYS A 198 17.69 0.48 -20.64
N ARG A 199 16.42 0.00 -20.67
CA ARG A 199 15.52 0.05 -21.82
C ARG A 199 14.24 0.77 -21.40
N ALA A 200 13.54 1.37 -22.37
CA ALA A 200 12.27 2.03 -22.13
C ALA A 200 11.18 1.42 -23.02
N LEU A 201 10.01 1.18 -22.46
CA LEU A 201 8.84 0.80 -23.24
C LEU A 201 8.49 1.90 -24.25
N PRO A 202 8.30 1.58 -25.51
CA PRO A 202 7.74 2.53 -26.46
C PRO A 202 6.30 2.87 -26.07
N LEU A 203 5.88 4.09 -26.36
CA LEU A 203 4.50 4.51 -26.15
C LEU A 203 3.76 4.56 -27.49
N HIS A 204 2.67 3.83 -27.59
CA HIS A 204 1.75 3.81 -28.71
C HIS A 204 0.55 4.67 -28.35
N ASP A 205 0.37 5.80 -28.97
CA ASP A 205 -0.65 6.80 -28.61
C ASP A 205 -0.62 7.21 -27.12
N GLY A 206 0.60 7.27 -26.54
CA GLY A 206 0.82 7.65 -25.15
C GLY A 206 0.75 6.49 -24.13
N PHE A 207 0.49 5.25 -24.56
CA PHE A 207 0.35 4.07 -23.72
C PHE A 207 1.39 2.99 -24.05
N PRO A 208 1.95 2.31 -23.01
CA PRO A 208 2.83 1.16 -23.26
C PRO A 208 2.02 -0.07 -23.70
N SER A 209 2.64 -0.96 -24.48
CA SER A 209 2.07 -2.23 -24.89
C SER A 209 2.74 -3.41 -24.20
N ALA A 210 1.96 -4.40 -23.78
CA ALA A 210 2.47 -5.66 -23.21
C ALA A 210 3.33 -6.45 -24.25
N ALA A 211 3.07 -6.28 -25.54
CA ALA A 211 3.82 -6.93 -26.61
C ALA A 211 5.29 -6.49 -26.69
N ASP A 212 5.61 -5.30 -26.15
CA ASP A 212 6.98 -4.78 -26.16
C ASP A 212 7.84 -5.33 -25.00
N ILE A 213 7.24 -6.00 -24.01
CA ILE A 213 7.94 -6.47 -22.83
C ILE A 213 8.96 -7.56 -23.20
N ASP A 214 8.53 -8.61 -23.89
CA ASP A 214 9.40 -9.76 -24.22
C ASP A 214 10.62 -9.35 -25.08
N PRO A 215 10.47 -8.58 -26.16
CA PRO A 215 11.62 -8.11 -26.95
C PRO A 215 12.62 -7.28 -26.13
N LEU A 216 12.15 -6.39 -25.28
CA LEU A 216 13.02 -5.52 -24.48
C LEU A 216 13.72 -6.28 -23.34
N VAL A 217 13.08 -7.31 -22.76
CA VAL A 217 13.75 -8.21 -21.82
C VAL A 217 14.83 -9.03 -22.53
N HIS A 218 14.59 -9.46 -23.79
CA HIS A 218 15.62 -10.10 -24.63
C HIS A 218 16.81 -9.20 -24.86
N GLU A 219 16.59 -7.94 -25.26
CA GLU A 219 17.67 -6.97 -25.43
C GLU A 219 18.49 -6.75 -24.15
N LEU A 220 17.84 -6.74 -22.99
CA LEU A 220 18.52 -6.65 -21.70
C LEU A 220 19.35 -7.91 -21.41
N ALA A 221 18.83 -9.09 -21.75
CA ALA A 221 19.55 -10.36 -21.64
C ALA A 221 20.80 -10.38 -22.54
N ASP A 222 20.68 -9.94 -23.82
CA ASP A 222 21.78 -9.83 -24.76
C ASP A 222 22.87 -8.82 -24.32
N ALA A 223 22.46 -7.78 -23.58
CA ALA A 223 23.39 -6.85 -22.95
C ALA A 223 24.17 -7.45 -21.77
N GLY A 224 23.84 -8.70 -21.37
CA GLY A 224 24.50 -9.46 -20.33
C GLY A 224 24.25 -8.90 -18.93
N ILE A 225 23.00 -8.52 -18.63
CA ILE A 225 22.64 -8.11 -17.28
C ILE A 225 22.68 -9.28 -16.30
N ASP A 226 23.13 -9.01 -15.07
CA ASP A 226 23.15 -10.01 -14.00
C ASP A 226 21.80 -10.15 -13.29
N MET A 227 21.00 -9.07 -13.28
CA MET A 227 19.73 -8.99 -12.59
C MET A 227 18.84 -7.93 -13.24
N LEU A 228 17.59 -8.24 -13.51
CA LEU A 228 16.54 -7.27 -13.86
C LEU A 228 15.92 -6.72 -12.58
N TYR A 229 16.12 -5.43 -12.33
CA TYR A 229 15.43 -4.72 -11.26
C TYR A 229 14.04 -4.28 -11.71
N VAL A 230 13.01 -4.74 -11.00
CA VAL A 230 11.60 -4.48 -11.30
C VAL A 230 11.03 -3.53 -10.25
N GLU A 231 10.79 -2.29 -10.66
CA GLU A 231 10.17 -1.28 -9.82
C GLU A 231 8.69 -1.57 -9.56
N PRO A 232 8.06 -0.86 -8.61
CA PRO A 232 6.62 -0.99 -8.34
C PRO A 232 5.79 -0.26 -9.41
N SER A 233 5.88 -0.71 -10.65
CA SER A 233 5.10 -0.21 -11.78
C SER A 233 3.72 -0.83 -11.79
N THR A 234 2.66 -0.04 -11.93
CA THR A 234 1.30 -0.55 -12.11
C THR A 234 1.20 -1.37 -13.38
N PHE A 235 1.84 -0.95 -14.46
CA PHE A 235 1.84 -1.67 -15.73
C PHE A 235 2.68 -2.95 -15.66
N LEU A 236 3.98 -2.84 -15.29
CA LEU A 236 4.91 -3.97 -15.33
C LEU A 236 4.77 -4.93 -14.13
N ALA A 237 4.66 -4.40 -12.90
CA ALA A 237 4.71 -5.20 -11.68
C ALA A 237 3.33 -5.59 -11.12
N SER A 238 2.25 -5.02 -11.65
CA SER A 238 0.88 -5.38 -11.27
C SER A 238 0.09 -5.95 -12.44
N THR A 239 -0.20 -5.16 -13.48
CA THR A 239 -1.11 -5.56 -14.56
C THR A 239 -0.50 -6.63 -15.47
N HIS A 240 0.75 -6.48 -15.87
CA HIS A 240 1.46 -7.39 -16.79
C HIS A 240 2.61 -8.15 -16.13
N ARG A 241 2.56 -8.34 -14.80
CA ARG A 241 3.62 -9.03 -14.05
C ARG A 241 3.92 -10.43 -14.57
N ASP A 242 2.88 -11.17 -15.00
CA ASP A 242 3.05 -12.52 -15.50
C ASP A 242 3.76 -12.52 -16.87
N VAL A 243 3.45 -11.55 -17.74
CA VAL A 243 4.13 -11.37 -19.03
C VAL A 243 5.61 -11.05 -18.81
N LEU A 244 5.91 -10.13 -17.88
CA LEU A 244 7.28 -9.76 -17.55
C LEU A 244 8.07 -10.93 -16.96
N MET A 245 7.51 -11.67 -16.02
CA MET A 245 8.17 -12.81 -15.38
C MET A 245 8.37 -13.97 -16.35
N ASN A 246 7.42 -14.23 -17.26
CA ASN A 246 7.56 -15.21 -18.31
C ASN A 246 8.69 -14.84 -19.29
N ALA A 247 8.77 -13.58 -19.70
CA ALA A 247 9.87 -13.09 -20.53
C ALA A 247 11.23 -13.23 -19.83
N ALA A 248 11.32 -12.81 -18.55
CA ALA A 248 12.55 -12.95 -17.78
C ALA A 248 12.99 -14.42 -17.66
N LEU A 249 12.06 -15.33 -17.41
CA LEU A 249 12.36 -16.75 -17.32
C LEU A 249 12.78 -17.34 -18.67
N LYS A 250 12.08 -17.01 -19.76
CA LYS A 250 12.39 -17.43 -21.13
C LYS A 250 13.82 -17.05 -21.52
N TRP A 251 14.24 -15.85 -21.19
CA TRP A 251 15.56 -15.32 -21.51
C TRP A 251 16.60 -15.54 -20.39
N ARG A 252 16.25 -16.38 -19.40
CA ARG A 252 17.12 -16.77 -18.27
C ARG A 252 17.68 -15.58 -17.49
N VAL A 253 16.89 -14.51 -17.33
CA VAL A 253 17.26 -13.30 -16.61
C VAL A 253 16.78 -13.41 -15.16
N PRO A 254 17.68 -13.38 -14.16
CA PRO A 254 17.32 -13.28 -12.76
C PRO A 254 16.60 -11.97 -12.47
N THR A 255 15.62 -11.96 -11.55
CA THR A 255 14.80 -10.79 -11.27
C THR A 255 14.80 -10.41 -9.79
N PHE A 256 14.89 -9.11 -9.51
CA PHE A 256 14.68 -8.53 -8.20
C PHE A 256 13.47 -7.60 -8.24
N CYS A 257 12.48 -7.86 -7.41
CA CYS A 257 11.22 -7.14 -7.43
C CYS A 257 10.92 -6.47 -6.09
N THR A 258 10.15 -5.41 -6.15
CA THR A 258 9.91 -4.53 -5.01
C THR A 258 8.51 -4.65 -4.42
N THR A 259 7.64 -5.50 -4.99
CA THR A 259 6.29 -5.76 -4.50
C THR A 259 6.08 -7.24 -4.18
N GLN A 260 5.29 -7.53 -3.16
CA GLN A 260 5.08 -8.90 -2.67
C GLN A 260 4.36 -9.78 -3.70
N SER A 261 3.36 -9.23 -4.37
CA SER A 261 2.51 -9.98 -5.30
C SER A 261 3.30 -10.57 -6.47
N ILE A 262 4.27 -9.84 -7.03
CA ILE A 262 5.06 -10.35 -8.15
C ILE A 262 6.03 -11.46 -7.73
N VAL A 263 6.59 -11.40 -6.50
CA VAL A 263 7.46 -12.46 -5.99
C VAL A 263 6.66 -13.73 -5.69
N ARG A 264 5.53 -13.60 -4.98
CA ARG A 264 4.77 -14.74 -4.50
C ARG A 264 3.82 -15.35 -5.53
N LYS A 265 3.36 -14.57 -6.52
CA LYS A 265 2.32 -15.00 -7.45
C LYS A 265 2.82 -15.20 -8.88
N SER A 266 3.88 -14.50 -9.29
CA SER A 266 4.34 -14.50 -10.68
C SER A 266 5.77 -15.01 -10.86
N GLY A 267 6.44 -15.43 -9.79
CA GLY A 267 7.72 -16.10 -9.89
C GLY A 267 8.93 -15.17 -10.03
N CYS A 268 8.88 -13.92 -9.55
CA CYS A 268 10.10 -13.13 -9.41
C CYS A 268 11.09 -13.86 -8.50
N LEU A 269 12.38 -13.90 -8.87
CA LEU A 269 13.39 -14.70 -8.20
C LEU A 269 13.58 -14.27 -6.73
N MET A 270 13.67 -12.98 -6.50
CA MET A 270 13.81 -12.44 -5.14
C MET A 270 13.26 -11.03 -5.02
N GLY A 271 12.99 -10.58 -3.80
CA GLY A 271 12.55 -9.22 -3.58
C GLY A 271 12.59 -8.81 -2.11
N LEU A 272 12.83 -7.53 -1.86
CA LEU A 272 12.67 -6.92 -0.54
C LEU A 272 11.34 -6.16 -0.55
N VAL A 273 10.34 -6.70 0.14
CA VAL A 273 8.95 -6.28 -0.02
C VAL A 273 8.31 -5.96 1.32
N SER A 274 7.33 -5.06 1.32
CA SER A 274 6.38 -4.93 2.42
C SER A 274 5.27 -5.97 2.29
N ASP A 275 4.63 -6.28 3.41
CA ASP A 275 3.41 -7.07 3.42
C ASP A 275 2.22 -6.18 2.99
N GLU A 276 1.50 -6.57 1.94
CA GLU A 276 0.36 -5.80 1.42
C GLU A 276 -0.73 -5.61 2.51
N ALA A 277 -0.92 -6.60 3.38
CA ALA A 277 -1.86 -6.48 4.49
C ALA A 277 -1.40 -5.46 5.54
N ASP A 278 -0.08 -5.31 5.79
CA ASP A 278 0.45 -4.27 6.68
C ASP A 278 0.21 -2.87 6.08
N VAL A 279 0.38 -2.70 4.77
CA VAL A 279 0.04 -1.45 4.06
C VAL A 279 -1.44 -1.12 4.25
N GLY A 280 -2.32 -2.10 4.01
CA GLY A 280 -3.76 -1.93 4.18
C GLY A 280 -4.16 -1.60 5.62
N ARG A 281 -3.58 -2.28 6.62
CA ARG A 281 -3.81 -1.99 8.04
C ARG A 281 -3.37 -0.57 8.43
N LEU A 282 -2.21 -0.12 7.97
CA LEU A 282 -1.71 1.21 8.26
C LEU A 282 -2.56 2.29 7.57
N ALA A 283 -2.97 2.08 6.32
CA ALA A 283 -3.92 2.97 5.63
C ALA A 283 -5.27 3.02 6.33
N ALA A 284 -5.77 1.88 6.82
CA ALA A 284 -7.01 1.81 7.59
C ALA A 284 -6.92 2.55 8.93
N ALA A 285 -5.78 2.47 9.62
CA ALA A 285 -5.57 3.21 10.86
C ALA A 285 -5.66 4.74 10.64
N LYS A 286 -5.09 5.23 9.52
CA LYS A 286 -5.20 6.65 9.13
C LYS A 286 -6.63 7.03 8.75
N ALA A 287 -7.32 6.19 7.99
CA ALA A 287 -8.71 6.39 7.63
C ALA A 287 -9.63 6.37 8.85
N TYR A 288 -9.36 5.48 9.81
CA TYR A 288 -10.10 5.41 11.06
C TYR A 288 -9.91 6.68 11.91
N ALA A 289 -8.68 7.17 12.04
CA ALA A 289 -8.39 8.43 12.74
C ALA A 289 -9.15 9.62 12.11
N ILE A 290 -9.29 9.64 10.78
CA ILE A 290 -10.07 10.67 10.07
C ILE A 290 -11.57 10.52 10.34
N LEU A 291 -12.11 9.33 10.13
CA LEU A 291 -13.56 9.09 10.10
C LEU A 291 -14.18 8.97 11.50
N HIS A 292 -13.43 8.38 12.45
CA HIS A 292 -13.93 8.10 13.80
C HIS A 292 -13.43 9.12 14.83
N ASP A 293 -12.11 9.45 14.78
CA ASP A 293 -11.50 10.32 15.77
C ASP A 293 -11.53 11.80 15.34
N GLY A 294 -11.99 12.11 14.11
CA GLY A 294 -12.12 13.47 13.59
C GLY A 294 -10.77 14.17 13.32
N VAL A 295 -9.69 13.41 13.19
CA VAL A 295 -8.35 13.97 12.95
C VAL A 295 -8.27 14.46 11.50
N ALA A 296 -7.89 15.72 11.30
CA ALA A 296 -7.69 16.26 9.96
C ALA A 296 -6.55 15.52 9.24
N PRO A 297 -6.69 15.15 7.95
CA PRO A 297 -5.64 14.44 7.20
C PRO A 297 -4.28 15.14 7.25
N ALA A 298 -4.27 16.46 7.25
CA ALA A 298 -3.04 17.27 7.36
C ALA A 298 -2.21 17.00 8.64
N ASN A 299 -2.86 16.50 9.70
CA ASN A 299 -2.22 16.19 10.97
C ASN A 299 -1.79 14.71 11.08
N ILE A 300 -2.07 13.90 10.06
CA ILE A 300 -1.69 12.48 10.00
C ILE A 300 -0.50 12.36 9.04
N PRO A 301 0.70 11.98 9.52
CA PRO A 301 1.88 11.93 8.68
C PRO A 301 1.72 10.92 7.54
N VAL A 302 2.36 11.19 6.41
CA VAL A 302 2.63 10.17 5.39
C VAL A 302 3.79 9.32 5.88
N GLU A 303 3.60 8.00 5.94
CA GLU A 303 4.55 7.09 6.56
C GLU A 303 4.95 5.95 5.63
N PHE A 304 6.16 5.47 5.85
CA PHE A 304 6.62 4.20 5.29
C PHE A 304 6.07 3.03 6.12
N VAL A 305 5.86 1.89 5.48
CA VAL A 305 5.72 0.64 6.23
C VAL A 305 7.03 0.36 6.95
N HIS A 306 6.95 -0.07 8.21
CA HIS A 306 8.15 -0.21 9.05
C HIS A 306 8.85 -1.57 8.92
N ARG A 307 8.23 -2.53 8.24
CA ARG A 307 8.75 -3.89 8.14
C ARG A 307 8.81 -4.33 6.68
N TYR A 308 9.98 -4.83 6.30
CA TYR A 308 10.22 -5.40 4.98
C TYR A 308 10.73 -6.82 5.14
N THR A 309 10.33 -7.68 4.22
CA THR A 309 10.71 -9.08 4.18
C THR A 309 11.51 -9.33 2.91
N LEU A 310 12.69 -9.92 3.05
CA LEU A 310 13.42 -10.48 1.92
C LEU A 310 12.80 -11.83 1.58
N ILE A 311 12.36 -12.00 0.34
CA ILE A 311 11.75 -13.24 -0.15
C ILE A 311 12.62 -13.78 -1.28
N ALA A 312 12.82 -15.09 -1.31
CA ALA A 312 13.47 -15.81 -2.41
C ALA A 312 12.54 -16.90 -2.95
N ASN A 313 12.42 -16.98 -4.27
CA ASN A 313 11.58 -17.96 -4.95
C ASN A 313 12.44 -19.15 -5.41
N PHE A 314 12.27 -20.28 -4.73
CA PHE A 314 13.05 -21.48 -4.97
C PHE A 314 12.70 -22.16 -6.30
N ASP A 315 11.43 -22.13 -6.69
CA ASP A 315 11.00 -22.74 -7.96
C ASP A 315 11.61 -21.97 -9.15
N THR A 316 11.66 -20.63 -9.04
CA THR A 316 12.29 -19.80 -10.07
C THR A 316 13.81 -19.99 -10.08
N ALA A 317 14.45 -20.10 -8.92
CA ALA A 317 15.89 -20.41 -8.86
C ALA A 317 16.21 -21.73 -9.56
N LEU A 318 15.44 -22.79 -9.27
CA LEU A 318 15.59 -24.10 -9.91
C LEU A 318 15.39 -24.01 -11.44
N ARG A 319 14.38 -23.31 -11.91
CA ARG A 319 14.08 -23.14 -13.35
C ARG A 319 15.18 -22.33 -14.08
N LEU A 320 15.83 -21.40 -13.40
CA LEU A 320 16.95 -20.65 -13.94
C LEU A 320 18.30 -21.37 -13.80
N ASP A 321 18.32 -22.51 -13.10
CA ASP A 321 19.55 -23.24 -12.75
C ASP A 321 20.50 -22.37 -11.93
N ILE A 322 19.96 -21.74 -10.89
CA ILE A 322 20.67 -20.83 -10.00
C ILE A 322 20.73 -21.42 -8.60
N GLU A 323 21.95 -21.63 -8.09
CA GLU A 323 22.18 -21.94 -6.69
C GLU A 323 22.03 -20.64 -5.85
N LEU A 324 21.09 -20.66 -4.89
CA LEU A 324 20.92 -19.53 -3.98
C LEU A 324 22.03 -19.55 -2.91
N PRO A 325 22.74 -18.44 -2.67
CA PRO A 325 23.80 -18.39 -1.66
C PRO A 325 23.27 -18.66 -0.25
N LEU A 326 24.05 -19.31 0.60
CA LEU A 326 23.69 -19.56 2.00
C LEU A 326 23.33 -18.28 2.75
N ALA A 327 24.07 -17.19 2.52
CA ALA A 327 23.77 -15.88 3.12
C ALA A 327 22.36 -15.36 2.78
N LEU A 328 21.84 -15.71 1.61
CA LEU A 328 20.46 -15.38 1.23
C LEU A 328 19.46 -16.32 1.91
N LEU A 329 19.77 -17.62 1.97
CA LEU A 329 18.91 -18.64 2.59
C LEU A 329 18.72 -18.42 4.10
N ASP A 330 19.73 -17.87 4.79
CA ASP A 330 19.67 -17.58 6.22
C ASP A 330 18.70 -16.44 6.57
N VAL A 331 18.45 -15.51 5.64
CA VAL A 331 17.68 -14.29 5.90
C VAL A 331 16.39 -14.17 5.09
N ALA A 332 16.28 -14.90 3.97
CA ALA A 332 15.11 -14.80 3.10
C ALA A 332 14.01 -15.76 3.52
N GLN A 333 12.76 -15.29 3.41
CA GLN A 333 11.61 -16.20 3.46
C GLN A 333 11.49 -16.97 2.13
N PRO A 334 11.27 -18.30 2.19
CA PRO A 334 11.04 -19.07 0.98
C PRO A 334 9.69 -18.71 0.35
N SER A 335 9.66 -18.74 -0.97
CA SER A 335 8.45 -18.67 -1.78
C SER A 335 8.47 -19.74 -2.85
N HIS A 336 7.29 -20.25 -3.18
CA HIS A 336 7.07 -21.20 -4.26
C HIS A 336 6.02 -20.63 -5.19
N SER A 337 6.37 -20.39 -6.45
CA SER A 337 5.41 -19.98 -7.45
C SER A 337 4.60 -21.18 -7.93
N ARG A 338 3.33 -20.97 -8.22
CA ARG A 338 2.63 -21.94 -9.07
C ARG A 338 3.28 -21.93 -10.45
N PRO A 339 3.42 -23.10 -11.13
CA PRO A 339 3.87 -23.10 -12.50
C PRO A 339 2.99 -22.15 -13.31
N LEU A 340 3.61 -21.24 -14.03
CA LEU A 340 2.89 -20.43 -15.00
C LEU A 340 2.41 -21.38 -16.10
N PRO A 341 1.17 -21.31 -16.57
CA PRO A 341 0.72 -22.09 -17.71
C PRO A 341 1.62 -21.78 -18.93
N PRO A 342 1.90 -22.77 -19.76
CA PRO A 342 2.76 -22.64 -20.94
C PRO A 342 2.22 -21.59 -21.92
#